data_89ff356e77a344d8f55e227084288cb3
#
_entry.id   89ff356e77a344d8f55e227084288cb3
#
_cell.length_a   1.000
_cell.length_b   1.000
_cell.length_c   1.000
_cell.angle_alpha   90.00
_cell.angle_beta   90.00
_cell.angle_gamma   90.00
#
_symmetry.space_group_name_H-M   'P 1'
#
loop_
_entity.id
_entity.type
_entity.pdbx_description
1 polymer ?
#
loop_
_entity_poly.entity_id
_entity_poly.type
_entity_poly.pdbx_seq_one_letter_code
_entity_poly.pdbx_strand_id
1 'polypeptide(L)'
;MKEQKKHRLKFNLFLEKLYQSDKALIIYKVNDGYNIYTDFSKKIILSNKNINKFLNIFSKKKYKKETDLYVGFFGYEILCNLLNIKLKKQKKLNFYKGIFYKPETIIKIRDNITILSNIKKNKFKNSFNQTKILSPFRLNINFEKYNKIFSFFSKKIRQGETYQIKICTKYKNKSTINPVNFFWKLMRVNSSPESFMIRDKDYSIVSCSPETLIDKKSNKIITKPIAGTLRKNNKINKRKALNFFKGNDKETKEHNMIVDLERNDLSRICIPGSVKILKEKYVEEYKHLFHYVSSIQGTIKKKTTLLNIIKSMMPGGSVIGCPKIRTLELLNNLEKEDRNIFTGSFGYIKFNNDMRFNIIIRSILNYKNYSEVSAASGVVLDSAPKKEFNENYIKAKSLLELYK
;
A
#
# COMPACT_ATOMS: atom_id res chain seq x y z
N MET A 1 -8.23 39.83 -1.16
CA MET A 1 -9.26 38.92 -1.69
C MET A 1 -9.18 38.69 -3.22
N LYS A 2 -9.15 39.71 -4.09
CA LYS A 2 -9.09 39.56 -5.58
C LYS A 2 -7.82 38.85 -6.06
N GLU A 3 -6.64 39.14 -5.53
CA GLU A 3 -5.37 38.49 -5.90
C GLU A 3 -5.32 37.02 -5.48
N GLN A 4 -5.76 36.68 -4.27
CA GLN A 4 -5.85 35.29 -3.80
C GLN A 4 -6.80 34.46 -4.68
N LYS A 5 -7.92 35.05 -5.13
CA LYS A 5 -8.86 34.39 -6.04
C LYS A 5 -8.24 34.16 -7.42
N LYS A 6 -7.47 35.12 -7.95
CA LYS A 6 -6.72 35.02 -9.23
C LYS A 6 -5.58 33.95 -9.15
N HIS A 7 -4.85 33.91 -8.04
CA HIS A 7 -3.82 32.86 -7.80
C HIS A 7 -4.42 31.46 -7.73
N ARG A 8 -5.55 31.32 -7.05
CA ARG A 8 -6.26 30.04 -6.93
C ARG A 8 -6.80 29.55 -8.28
N LEU A 9 -7.29 30.47 -9.13
CA LEU A 9 -7.79 30.14 -10.47
C LEU A 9 -6.64 29.67 -11.40
N LYS A 10 -5.52 30.38 -11.42
CA LYS A 10 -4.32 29.99 -12.19
C LYS A 10 -3.77 28.62 -11.75
N PHE A 11 -3.83 28.34 -10.47
CA PHE A 11 -3.38 27.05 -9.93
C PHE A 11 -4.31 25.89 -10.32
N ASN A 12 -5.62 26.08 -10.25
CA ASN A 12 -6.58 25.07 -10.67
C ASN A 12 -6.42 24.73 -12.17
N LEU A 13 -6.23 25.74 -13.02
CA LEU A 13 -5.91 25.54 -14.43
C LEU A 13 -4.59 24.77 -14.64
N PHE A 14 -3.59 25.04 -13.83
CA PHE A 14 -2.32 24.30 -13.88
C PHE A 14 -2.54 22.82 -13.50
N LEU A 15 -3.28 22.52 -12.42
CA LEU A 15 -3.61 21.16 -12.02
C LEU A 15 -4.42 20.43 -13.08
N GLU A 16 -5.40 21.07 -13.69
CA GLU A 16 -6.17 20.48 -14.79
C GLU A 16 -5.27 20.09 -15.97
N LYS A 17 -4.40 20.99 -16.40
CA LYS A 17 -3.42 20.70 -17.46
C LYS A 17 -2.47 19.55 -17.07
N LEU A 18 -1.99 19.53 -15.83
CA LEU A 18 -1.16 18.45 -15.32
C LEU A 18 -1.91 17.10 -15.31
N TYR A 19 -3.17 17.10 -14.90
CA TYR A 19 -4.02 15.91 -14.87
C TYR A 19 -4.35 15.37 -16.27
N GLN A 20 -4.55 16.25 -17.22
CA GLN A 20 -4.82 15.94 -18.63
C GLN A 20 -3.56 15.60 -19.43
N SER A 21 -2.37 15.87 -18.91
CA SER A 21 -1.11 15.59 -19.60
C SER A 21 -0.74 14.10 -19.56
N ASP A 22 0.24 13.71 -20.39
CA ASP A 22 0.89 12.40 -20.40
C ASP A 22 2.04 12.25 -19.40
N LYS A 23 2.35 13.32 -18.66
CA LYS A 23 3.47 13.32 -17.70
C LYS A 23 3.31 12.27 -16.62
N ALA A 24 4.43 11.66 -16.26
CA ALA A 24 4.49 10.83 -15.07
C ALA A 24 4.10 11.64 -13.82
N LEU A 25 3.23 11.08 -13.02
CA LEU A 25 2.58 11.76 -11.90
C LEU A 25 2.36 10.80 -10.75
N ILE A 26 2.67 11.23 -9.53
CA ILE A 26 2.33 10.51 -8.31
C ILE A 26 1.51 11.43 -7.42
N ILE A 27 0.34 10.98 -6.99
CA ILE A 27 -0.48 11.63 -5.97
C ILE A 27 -0.44 10.75 -4.73
N TYR A 28 -0.10 11.33 -3.59
CA TYR A 28 -0.09 10.63 -2.30
C TYR A 28 -0.90 11.41 -1.28
N LYS A 29 -1.90 10.77 -0.71
CA LYS A 29 -2.68 11.33 0.39
C LYS A 29 -1.83 11.36 1.65
N VAL A 30 -1.83 12.47 2.33
CA VAL A 30 -1.16 12.67 3.60
C VAL A 30 -2.10 13.44 4.51
N ASN A 31 -2.20 13.07 5.78
CA ASN A 31 -3.11 13.65 6.77
C ASN A 31 -4.27 14.49 6.19
N ASP A 32 -4.09 15.82 6.11
CA ASP A 32 -5.13 16.79 5.72
C ASP A 32 -5.08 17.20 4.26
N GLY A 33 -4.44 16.42 3.39
CA GLY A 33 -4.36 16.80 1.98
C GLY A 33 -3.59 15.80 1.12
N TYR A 34 -2.91 16.34 0.09
CA TYR A 34 -2.20 15.54 -0.90
C TYR A 34 -0.82 16.11 -1.20
N ASN A 35 0.15 15.25 -1.41
CA ASN A 35 1.40 15.58 -2.07
C ASN A 35 1.35 15.07 -3.50
N ILE A 36 1.67 15.94 -4.45
CA ILE A 36 1.78 15.60 -5.87
C ILE A 36 3.25 15.70 -6.25
N TYR A 37 3.80 14.63 -6.79
CA TYR A 37 5.18 14.55 -7.27
C TYR A 37 5.17 14.45 -8.79
N THR A 38 5.98 15.27 -9.45
CA THR A 38 6.12 15.32 -10.91
C THR A 38 7.50 15.82 -11.33
N ASP A 39 7.75 15.94 -12.63
CA ASP A 39 9.03 16.36 -13.20
C ASP A 39 10.19 15.53 -12.62
N PHE A 40 10.16 14.23 -12.88
CA PHE A 40 11.12 13.30 -12.32
C PHE A 40 12.46 13.37 -13.04
N SER A 41 13.54 13.73 -12.31
CA SER A 41 14.90 13.73 -12.84
C SER A 41 15.51 12.34 -12.97
N LYS A 42 14.96 11.36 -12.23
CA LYS A 42 15.45 9.99 -12.25
C LYS A 42 14.32 8.99 -11.95
N LYS A 43 14.28 7.92 -12.76
CA LYS A 43 13.46 6.73 -12.54
C LYS A 43 14.40 5.54 -12.34
N ILE A 44 14.22 4.79 -11.25
CA ILE A 44 15.01 3.60 -10.93
C ILE A 44 14.07 2.40 -10.89
N ILE A 45 14.24 1.48 -11.83
CA ILE A 45 13.56 0.18 -11.84
C ILE A 45 14.39 -0.77 -10.99
N LEU A 46 13.77 -1.33 -9.94
CA LEU A 46 14.45 -2.22 -9.01
C LEU A 46 14.52 -3.65 -9.52
N SER A 47 15.62 -4.29 -9.22
CA SER A 47 15.90 -5.69 -9.43
C SER A 47 16.74 -6.25 -8.27
N ASN A 48 16.87 -7.57 -8.18
CA ASN A 48 17.73 -8.18 -7.18
C ASN A 48 19.19 -7.72 -7.29
N LYS A 49 19.63 -7.34 -8.50
CA LYS A 49 21.03 -6.90 -8.76
C LYS A 49 21.30 -5.47 -8.30
N ASN A 50 20.30 -4.58 -8.28
CA ASN A 50 20.52 -3.16 -8.05
C ASN A 50 19.88 -2.59 -6.75
N ILE A 51 19.06 -3.37 -6.04
CA ILE A 51 18.36 -2.87 -4.84
C ILE A 51 19.33 -2.40 -3.76
N ASN A 52 20.41 -3.11 -3.50
CA ASN A 52 21.43 -2.69 -2.52
C ASN A 52 22.11 -1.38 -2.95
N LYS A 53 22.43 -1.24 -4.25
CA LYS A 53 22.97 0.01 -4.82
C LYS A 53 21.98 1.17 -4.65
N PHE A 54 20.69 0.92 -4.86
CA PHE A 54 19.64 1.92 -4.63
C PHE A 54 19.59 2.36 -3.16
N LEU A 55 19.55 1.43 -2.21
CA LEU A 55 19.50 1.74 -0.79
C LEU A 55 20.75 2.47 -0.29
N ASN A 56 21.91 2.19 -0.87
CA ASN A 56 23.15 2.88 -0.54
C ASN A 56 23.21 4.35 -1.02
N ILE A 57 22.28 4.79 -1.87
CA ILE A 57 22.18 6.21 -2.26
C ILE A 57 21.94 7.09 -1.04
N PHE A 58 21.13 6.63 -0.11
CA PHE A 58 20.69 7.40 1.07
C PHE A 58 21.77 7.56 2.14
N SER A 59 22.76 6.66 2.19
CA SER A 59 23.91 6.80 3.09
C SER A 59 24.95 7.81 2.59
N LYS A 60 24.95 8.11 1.27
CA LYS A 60 25.95 8.96 0.61
C LYS A 60 25.45 10.39 0.36
N LYS A 61 24.15 10.64 0.39
CA LYS A 61 23.56 11.94 0.05
C LYS A 61 23.06 12.66 1.30
N LYS A 62 23.25 13.98 1.32
CA LYS A 62 22.73 14.85 2.37
C LYS A 62 21.35 15.39 1.98
N TYR A 63 20.45 15.46 2.94
CA TYR A 63 19.15 16.11 2.80
C TYR A 63 19.33 17.64 2.90
N LYS A 64 18.99 18.36 1.84
CA LYS A 64 19.12 19.83 1.77
C LYS A 64 17.78 20.50 1.48
N LYS A 65 16.91 19.84 0.73
CA LYS A 65 15.62 20.38 0.28
C LYS A 65 14.54 19.30 0.26
N GLU A 66 13.29 19.70 0.24
CA GLU A 66 12.12 18.81 0.28
C GLU A 66 12.09 17.78 -0.88
N THR A 67 12.65 18.12 -2.04
CA THR A 67 12.75 17.20 -3.18
C THR A 67 13.90 16.19 -3.07
N ASP A 68 14.70 16.23 -2.00
CA ASP A 68 15.75 15.26 -1.74
C ASP A 68 15.17 13.96 -1.15
N LEU A 69 14.42 13.28 -1.99
CA LEU A 69 13.79 12.00 -1.69
C LEU A 69 13.61 11.17 -2.96
N TYR A 70 13.32 9.90 -2.76
CA TYR A 70 12.73 9.03 -3.76
C TYR A 70 11.35 8.59 -3.31
N VAL A 71 10.37 8.62 -4.21
CA VAL A 71 8.99 8.15 -4.00
C VAL A 71 8.69 7.02 -4.97
N GLY A 72 8.02 5.96 -4.51
CA GLY A 72 7.74 4.80 -5.35
C GLY A 72 7.31 3.59 -4.54
N PHE A 73 7.53 2.39 -5.07
CA PHE A 73 7.07 1.18 -4.43
C PHE A 73 8.09 0.03 -4.50
N PHE A 74 8.00 -0.84 -3.50
CA PHE A 74 8.55 -2.18 -3.50
C PHE A 74 7.41 -3.16 -3.77
N GLY A 75 7.51 -3.97 -4.83
CA GLY A 75 6.57 -5.06 -5.10
C GLY A 75 6.84 -6.26 -4.20
N TYR A 76 5.89 -7.19 -4.15
CA TYR A 76 5.99 -8.38 -3.30
C TYR A 76 7.22 -9.24 -3.60
N GLU A 77 7.50 -9.48 -4.88
CA GLU A 77 8.55 -10.41 -5.31
C GLU A 77 9.95 -9.94 -4.91
N ILE A 78 10.23 -8.63 -4.96
CA ILE A 78 11.54 -8.11 -4.53
C ILE A 78 11.70 -8.20 -3.00
N LEU A 79 10.60 -8.01 -2.25
CA LEU A 79 10.61 -8.15 -0.80
C LEU A 79 10.85 -9.59 -0.38
N CYS A 80 10.21 -10.56 -1.04
CA CYS A 80 10.47 -11.99 -0.83
C CYS A 80 11.93 -12.35 -1.11
N ASN A 81 12.49 -11.84 -2.21
CA ASN A 81 13.89 -12.09 -2.55
C ASN A 81 14.86 -11.51 -1.52
N LEU A 82 14.56 -10.32 -0.95
CA LEU A 82 15.36 -9.75 0.15
C LEU A 82 15.35 -10.62 1.41
N LEU A 83 14.29 -11.39 1.62
CA LEU A 83 14.14 -12.34 2.72
C LEU A 83 14.65 -13.75 2.36
N ASN A 84 15.36 -13.88 1.23
CA ASN A 84 15.91 -15.15 0.72
C ASN A 84 14.84 -16.20 0.37
N ILE A 85 13.59 -15.79 0.16
CA ILE A 85 12.55 -16.69 -0.35
C ILE A 85 12.79 -16.91 -1.84
N LYS A 86 13.11 -18.13 -2.22
CA LYS A 86 13.29 -18.55 -3.63
C LYS A 86 11.92 -18.69 -4.28
N LEU A 87 11.47 -17.64 -4.95
CA LEU A 87 10.19 -17.67 -5.65
C LEU A 87 10.25 -18.63 -6.83
N LYS A 88 9.21 -19.45 -7.02
CA LYS A 88 9.04 -20.29 -8.20
C LYS A 88 8.85 -19.38 -9.42
N LYS A 89 9.50 -19.71 -10.54
CA LYS A 89 9.31 -18.96 -11.81
C LYS A 89 7.86 -19.05 -12.23
N GLN A 90 7.20 -17.90 -12.30
CA GLN A 90 5.84 -17.75 -12.80
C GLN A 90 5.87 -17.38 -14.29
N LYS A 91 4.99 -17.96 -15.09
CA LYS A 91 4.96 -17.73 -16.56
C LYS A 91 4.18 -16.50 -16.99
N LYS A 92 3.62 -15.67 -16.07
CA LYS A 92 2.65 -14.62 -16.43
C LYS A 92 3.11 -13.23 -16.00
N LEU A 93 2.67 -12.26 -16.75
CA LEU A 93 2.79 -10.80 -16.66
C LEU A 93 3.95 -10.32 -15.78
N ASN A 94 5.15 -10.26 -16.35
CA ASN A 94 6.33 -9.69 -15.69
C ASN A 94 6.12 -8.19 -15.46
N PHE A 95 5.46 -7.83 -14.37
CA PHE A 95 5.43 -6.46 -13.92
C PHE A 95 6.72 -6.09 -13.17
N TYR A 96 6.97 -4.81 -13.03
CA TYR A 96 8.15 -4.31 -12.34
C TYR A 96 8.17 -4.72 -10.86
N LYS A 97 9.30 -5.23 -10.37
CA LYS A 97 9.49 -5.64 -8.98
C LYS A 97 9.53 -4.46 -8.00
N GLY A 98 9.75 -3.25 -8.51
CA GLY A 98 9.73 -2.01 -7.78
C GLY A 98 10.22 -0.87 -8.64
N ILE A 99 9.71 0.33 -8.40
CA ILE A 99 10.13 1.54 -9.11
C ILE A 99 10.15 2.70 -8.13
N PHE A 100 11.22 3.49 -8.21
CA PHE A 100 11.36 4.73 -7.45
C PHE A 100 11.71 5.90 -8.35
N TYR A 101 11.12 7.05 -8.07
CA TYR A 101 11.26 8.29 -8.80
C TYR A 101 11.86 9.37 -7.92
N LYS A 102 12.80 10.16 -8.46
CA LYS A 102 13.30 11.37 -7.83
C LYS A 102 12.57 12.58 -8.39
N PRO A 103 11.65 13.21 -7.63
CA PRO A 103 10.90 14.35 -8.10
C PRO A 103 11.80 15.62 -8.08
N GLU A 104 11.58 16.49 -9.05
CA GLU A 104 12.07 17.87 -9.02
C GLU A 104 10.98 18.83 -8.58
N THR A 105 9.69 18.43 -8.73
CA THR A 105 8.53 19.21 -8.33
C THR A 105 7.70 18.47 -7.30
N ILE A 106 7.41 19.13 -6.17
CA ILE A 106 6.45 18.67 -5.16
C ILE A 106 5.40 19.76 -4.98
N ILE A 107 4.13 19.39 -5.16
CA ILE A 107 3.00 20.27 -4.92
C ILE A 107 2.28 19.74 -3.68
N LYS A 108 2.19 20.54 -2.64
CA LYS A 108 1.44 20.21 -1.43
C LYS A 108 0.07 20.88 -1.51
N ILE A 109 -0.97 20.09 -1.55
CA ILE A 109 -2.36 20.55 -1.48
C ILE A 109 -2.83 20.40 -0.04
N ARG A 110 -3.06 21.53 0.61
CA ARG A 110 -3.65 21.69 1.94
C ARG A 110 -4.69 22.79 1.82
N ASP A 111 -5.19 23.33 2.92
CA ASP A 111 -6.02 24.52 2.92
C ASP A 111 -5.38 25.67 2.15
N ASN A 112 -4.06 25.84 2.29
CA ASN A 112 -3.22 26.71 1.48
C ASN A 112 -2.33 25.88 0.56
N ILE A 113 -2.44 26.11 -0.76
CA ILE A 113 -1.65 25.41 -1.76
C ILE A 113 -0.20 25.91 -1.74
N THR A 114 0.75 25.01 -1.55
CA THR A 114 2.18 25.32 -1.57
C THR A 114 2.86 24.52 -2.68
N ILE A 115 3.58 25.19 -3.57
CA ILE A 115 4.42 24.55 -4.58
C ILE A 115 5.88 24.68 -4.14
N LEU A 116 6.56 23.55 -4.01
CA LEU A 116 7.95 23.48 -3.55
C LEU A 116 8.86 23.08 -4.71
N SER A 117 9.05 23.95 -5.70
CA SER A 117 10.07 23.72 -6.71
C SER A 117 10.23 24.83 -7.72
N ASN A 118 11.31 24.75 -8.50
CA ASN A 118 11.51 25.52 -9.71
C ASN A 118 10.60 24.98 -10.82
N ILE A 119 9.39 25.49 -10.91
CA ILE A 119 8.51 25.16 -12.05
C ILE A 119 9.15 25.83 -13.28
N LYS A 120 9.92 25.07 -14.04
CA LYS A 120 10.25 25.46 -15.41
C LYS A 120 8.94 25.53 -16.18
N LYS A 121 8.76 26.55 -17.04
CA LYS A 121 7.57 26.69 -17.92
C LYS A 121 7.38 25.37 -18.70
N ASN A 122 6.51 24.53 -18.20
CA ASN A 122 6.29 23.21 -18.77
C ASN A 122 5.24 23.28 -19.86
N LYS A 123 5.62 22.92 -21.09
CA LYS A 123 4.64 22.65 -22.15
C LYS A 123 3.98 21.31 -21.82
N PHE A 124 2.68 21.33 -21.50
CA PHE A 124 1.88 20.13 -21.35
C PHE A 124 1.40 19.67 -22.73
N LYS A 125 1.68 18.44 -23.09
CA LYS A 125 1.00 17.79 -24.22
C LYS A 125 -0.28 17.13 -23.68
N ASN A 126 -1.43 17.51 -24.22
CA ASN A 126 -2.69 16.86 -23.88
C ASN A 126 -2.69 15.44 -24.45
N SER A 127 -2.75 14.44 -23.59
CA SER A 127 -3.03 13.08 -24.00
C SER A 127 -4.18 12.57 -23.11
N PHE A 128 -5.37 12.60 -23.67
CA PHE A 128 -6.55 12.08 -22.99
C PHE A 128 -6.60 10.56 -23.18
N ASN A 129 -6.05 9.81 -22.26
CA ASN A 129 -6.31 8.36 -22.20
C ASN A 129 -7.73 8.15 -21.69
N GLN A 130 -8.67 7.96 -22.62
CA GLN A 130 -10.03 7.54 -22.25
C GLN A 130 -9.99 6.16 -21.61
N THR A 131 -10.82 5.96 -20.59
CA THR A 131 -11.06 4.63 -20.04
C THR A 131 -11.79 3.78 -21.08
N LYS A 132 -11.21 2.62 -21.43
CA LYS A 132 -11.83 1.62 -22.31
C LYS A 132 -11.86 0.29 -21.60
N ILE A 133 -13.04 -0.28 -21.43
CA ILE A 133 -13.27 -1.59 -20.82
C ILE A 133 -13.57 -2.57 -21.96
N LEU A 134 -12.68 -3.53 -22.18
CA LEU A 134 -12.72 -4.46 -23.29
C LEU A 134 -13.24 -5.85 -22.89
N SER A 135 -13.27 -6.15 -21.60
CA SER A 135 -13.84 -7.40 -21.08
C SER A 135 -14.31 -7.26 -19.63
N PRO A 136 -15.25 -8.07 -19.16
CA PRO A 136 -15.59 -8.14 -17.74
C PRO A 136 -14.42 -8.69 -16.92
N PHE A 137 -14.45 -8.44 -15.60
CA PHE A 137 -13.49 -9.05 -14.69
C PHE A 137 -13.68 -10.57 -14.59
N ARG A 138 -12.57 -11.28 -14.67
CA ARG A 138 -12.51 -12.72 -14.41
C ARG A 138 -11.69 -13.00 -13.19
N LEU A 139 -12.18 -13.88 -12.33
CA LEU A 139 -11.48 -14.35 -11.14
C LEU A 139 -10.46 -15.43 -11.56
N ASN A 140 -9.25 -15.37 -11.02
CA ASN A 140 -8.16 -16.30 -11.35
C ASN A 140 -8.37 -17.72 -10.81
N ILE A 141 -9.08 -17.86 -9.69
CA ILE A 141 -9.43 -19.16 -9.08
C ILE A 141 -10.91 -19.18 -8.70
N ASN A 142 -11.61 -20.27 -9.00
CA ASN A 142 -12.98 -20.48 -8.54
C ASN A 142 -13.00 -20.97 -7.08
N PHE A 143 -14.21 -21.07 -6.50
CA PHE A 143 -14.36 -21.50 -5.11
C PHE A 143 -13.79 -22.89 -4.84
N GLU A 144 -13.94 -23.84 -5.76
CA GLU A 144 -13.43 -25.21 -5.59
C GLU A 144 -11.90 -25.22 -5.44
N LYS A 145 -11.18 -24.52 -6.33
CA LYS A 145 -9.72 -24.36 -6.23
C LYS A 145 -9.30 -23.61 -4.96
N TYR A 146 -10.05 -22.55 -4.60
CA TYR A 146 -9.81 -21.83 -3.35
C TYR A 146 -9.96 -22.75 -2.15
N ASN A 147 -11.00 -23.59 -2.10
CA ASN A 147 -11.26 -24.51 -1.01
C ASN A 147 -10.15 -25.58 -0.87
N LYS A 148 -9.58 -26.07 -1.98
CA LYS A 148 -8.42 -26.99 -1.93
C LYS A 148 -7.20 -26.30 -1.30
N ILE A 149 -6.92 -25.04 -1.67
CA ILE A 149 -5.83 -24.25 -1.09
C ILE A 149 -6.11 -23.99 0.40
N PHE A 150 -7.34 -23.60 0.73
CA PHE A 150 -7.79 -23.36 2.10
C PHE A 150 -7.59 -24.61 2.97
N SER A 151 -8.03 -25.78 2.52
CA SER A 151 -7.89 -27.04 3.26
C SER A 151 -6.43 -27.41 3.51
N PHE A 152 -5.55 -27.19 2.52
CA PHE A 152 -4.13 -27.37 2.69
C PHE A 152 -3.57 -26.47 3.79
N PHE A 153 -3.89 -25.16 3.77
CA PHE A 153 -3.38 -24.23 4.77
C PHE A 153 -3.99 -24.46 6.15
N SER A 154 -5.28 -24.83 6.24
CA SER A 154 -5.89 -25.24 7.52
C SER A 154 -5.17 -26.44 8.16
N LYS A 155 -4.72 -27.40 7.34
CA LYS A 155 -3.88 -28.50 7.82
C LYS A 155 -2.54 -27.97 8.35
N LYS A 156 -1.89 -27.02 7.65
CA LYS A 156 -0.62 -26.42 8.08
C LYS A 156 -0.74 -25.62 9.37
N ILE A 157 -1.87 -24.94 9.56
CA ILE A 157 -2.18 -24.24 10.81
C ILE A 157 -2.35 -25.24 11.97
N ARG A 158 -3.10 -26.32 11.77
CA ARG A 158 -3.26 -27.39 12.79
C ARG A 158 -1.95 -28.08 13.13
N GLN A 159 -1.01 -28.16 12.19
CA GLN A 159 0.34 -28.68 12.39
C GLN A 159 1.27 -27.69 13.11
N GLY A 160 0.82 -26.45 13.42
CA GLY A 160 1.62 -25.44 14.08
C GLY A 160 2.64 -24.74 13.18
N GLU A 161 2.59 -24.95 11.84
CA GLU A 161 3.55 -24.33 10.92
C GLU A 161 3.31 -22.83 10.70
N THR A 162 2.07 -22.38 10.86
CA THR A 162 1.67 -20.97 10.79
C THR A 162 0.40 -20.76 11.63
N TYR A 163 0.24 -19.57 12.19
CA TYR A 163 -0.97 -19.20 12.95
C TYR A 163 -2.04 -18.58 12.06
N GLN A 164 -1.60 -17.84 11.02
CA GLN A 164 -2.46 -17.19 10.05
C GLN A 164 -1.75 -17.17 8.70
N ILE A 165 -2.54 -17.30 7.62
CA ILE A 165 -2.06 -17.15 6.25
C ILE A 165 -3.10 -16.40 5.39
N LYS A 166 -2.66 -15.53 4.50
CA LYS A 166 -3.55 -14.72 3.64
C LYS A 166 -3.60 -15.31 2.22
N ILE A 167 -4.74 -15.95 1.86
CA ILE A 167 -4.95 -16.51 0.51
C ILE A 167 -5.37 -15.41 -0.45
N CYS A 168 -4.57 -15.19 -1.49
CA CYS A 168 -4.81 -14.17 -2.50
C CYS A 168 -5.73 -14.66 -3.62
N THR A 169 -6.72 -13.83 -3.97
CA THR A 169 -7.52 -13.95 -5.20
C THR A 169 -7.31 -12.72 -6.08
N LYS A 170 -7.41 -12.89 -7.41
CA LYS A 170 -7.18 -11.84 -8.38
C LYS A 170 -8.33 -11.72 -9.36
N TYR A 171 -8.75 -10.50 -9.56
CA TYR A 171 -9.73 -10.11 -10.57
C TYR A 171 -8.98 -9.41 -11.69
N LYS A 172 -9.13 -9.87 -12.93
CA LYS A 172 -8.43 -9.35 -14.12
C LYS A 172 -9.41 -9.09 -15.26
N ASN A 173 -9.21 -7.97 -15.95
CA ASN A 173 -9.92 -7.68 -17.18
C ASN A 173 -8.99 -7.03 -18.22
N LYS A 174 -9.41 -7.01 -19.48
CA LYS A 174 -8.76 -6.19 -20.52
C LYS A 174 -9.35 -4.79 -20.45
N SER A 175 -8.53 -3.81 -20.11
CA SER A 175 -8.95 -2.41 -20.01
C SER A 175 -7.77 -1.46 -19.99
N THR A 176 -8.00 -0.24 -20.45
CA THR A 176 -7.18 0.93 -20.14
C THR A 176 -7.98 1.87 -19.25
N ILE A 177 -7.33 2.55 -18.34
CA ILE A 177 -8.00 3.47 -17.42
C ILE A 177 -7.36 4.85 -17.45
N ASN A 178 -8.15 5.88 -17.18
CA ASN A 178 -7.62 7.17 -16.78
C ASN A 178 -7.37 7.14 -15.26
N PRO A 179 -6.11 7.00 -14.80
CA PRO A 179 -5.82 6.77 -13.39
C PRO A 179 -6.19 7.97 -12.50
N VAL A 180 -6.13 9.21 -13.02
CA VAL A 180 -6.51 10.41 -12.27
C VAL A 180 -8.01 10.40 -11.99
N ASN A 181 -8.83 10.12 -13.01
CA ASN A 181 -10.28 10.02 -12.83
C ASN A 181 -10.66 8.91 -11.88
N PHE A 182 -10.01 7.72 -12.02
CA PHE A 182 -10.23 6.59 -11.10
C PHE A 182 -9.84 6.93 -9.66
N PHE A 183 -8.71 7.60 -9.47
CA PHE A 183 -8.27 8.03 -8.16
C PHE A 183 -9.29 8.95 -7.48
N TRP A 184 -9.76 9.98 -8.19
CA TRP A 184 -10.72 10.92 -7.60
C TRP A 184 -12.11 10.30 -7.41
N LYS A 185 -12.56 9.40 -8.31
CA LYS A 185 -13.77 8.59 -8.06
C LYS A 185 -13.61 7.75 -6.80
N LEU A 186 -12.47 7.06 -6.65
CA LEU A 186 -12.18 6.23 -5.49
C LEU A 186 -12.15 7.05 -4.18
N MET A 187 -11.55 8.24 -4.20
CA MET A 187 -11.50 9.13 -3.03
C MET A 187 -12.88 9.63 -2.59
N ARG A 188 -13.86 9.71 -3.49
CA ARG A 188 -15.25 10.03 -3.14
C ARG A 188 -15.95 8.89 -2.41
N VAL A 189 -15.68 7.66 -2.81
CA VAL A 189 -16.31 6.44 -2.29
C VAL A 189 -15.58 5.88 -1.08
N ASN A 190 -14.24 5.88 -1.11
CA ASN A 190 -13.41 5.27 -0.06
C ASN A 190 -12.08 6.04 0.09
N SER A 191 -12.10 7.10 0.88
CA SER A 191 -10.91 7.91 1.16
C SER A 191 -10.15 7.37 2.36
N SER A 192 -9.15 6.53 2.11
CA SER A 192 -8.28 5.95 3.14
C SER A 192 -7.00 6.81 3.37
N PRO A 193 -6.34 6.72 4.54
CA PRO A 193 -5.24 7.63 4.91
C PRO A 193 -3.98 7.50 4.05
N GLU A 194 -3.71 6.30 3.53
CA GLU A 194 -2.53 5.99 2.73
C GLU A 194 -2.87 5.82 1.24
N SER A 195 -3.91 6.51 0.77
CA SER A 195 -4.33 6.45 -0.63
C SER A 195 -3.29 7.09 -1.54
N PHE A 196 -3.04 6.48 -2.69
CA PHE A 196 -2.09 7.00 -3.66
C PHE A 196 -2.48 6.65 -5.10
N MET A 197 -1.88 7.36 -6.03
CA MET A 197 -1.95 7.08 -7.46
C MET A 197 -0.57 7.27 -8.08
N ILE A 198 -0.19 6.36 -8.97
CA ILE A 198 0.95 6.49 -9.88
C ILE A 198 0.41 6.45 -11.30
N ARG A 199 0.81 7.40 -12.12
CA ARG A 199 0.68 7.39 -13.57
C ARG A 199 2.07 7.45 -14.18
N ASP A 200 2.40 6.45 -14.96
CA ASP A 200 3.61 6.42 -15.81
C ASP A 200 3.19 6.09 -17.24
N LYS A 201 4.12 6.15 -18.19
CA LYS A 201 3.89 5.86 -19.60
C LYS A 201 3.32 4.45 -19.81
N ASP A 202 3.87 3.46 -19.12
CA ASP A 202 3.58 2.05 -19.37
C ASP A 202 2.58 1.44 -18.38
N TYR A 203 2.31 2.11 -17.26
CA TYR A 203 1.45 1.57 -16.21
C TYR A 203 0.82 2.64 -15.34
N SER A 204 -0.21 2.24 -14.63
CA SER A 204 -0.75 3.05 -13.53
C SER A 204 -1.15 2.18 -12.34
N ILE A 205 -1.11 2.79 -11.16
CA ILE A 205 -1.58 2.20 -9.91
C ILE A 205 -2.54 3.18 -9.27
N VAL A 206 -3.70 2.71 -8.84
CA VAL A 206 -4.68 3.49 -8.06
C VAL A 206 -5.00 2.73 -6.79
N SER A 207 -4.84 3.36 -5.63
CA SER A 207 -4.93 2.69 -4.34
C SER A 207 -5.69 3.53 -3.30
N CYS A 208 -6.51 2.86 -2.50
CA CYS A 208 -7.09 3.39 -1.27
C CYS A 208 -6.61 2.58 -0.04
N SER A 209 -5.30 2.37 0.05
CA SER A 209 -4.72 1.65 1.19
C SER A 209 -5.02 2.36 2.51
N PRO A 210 -5.49 1.65 3.54
CA PRO A 210 -5.73 2.23 4.84
C PRO A 210 -4.51 2.16 5.78
N GLU A 211 -3.52 1.29 5.52
CA GLU A 211 -2.58 0.81 6.51
C GLU A 211 -1.19 1.42 6.39
N THR A 212 -0.75 2.13 7.43
CA THR A 212 0.61 2.64 7.56
C THR A 212 1.51 1.55 8.12
N LEU A 213 2.45 1.06 7.32
CA LEU A 213 3.42 0.04 7.74
C LEU A 213 4.64 0.67 8.44
N ILE A 214 5.17 1.76 7.89
CA ILE A 214 6.33 2.48 8.42
C ILE A 214 6.08 3.98 8.36
N ASP A 215 6.19 4.65 9.50
CA ASP A 215 6.39 6.10 9.61
C ASP A 215 7.64 6.33 10.47
N LYS A 216 8.77 6.58 9.82
CA LYS A 216 10.07 6.80 10.48
C LYS A 216 10.49 8.25 10.36
N LYS A 217 10.74 8.87 11.51
CA LYS A 217 11.31 10.23 11.64
C LYS A 217 12.48 10.18 12.61
N SER A 218 13.67 10.62 12.14
CA SER A 218 14.91 10.52 12.91
C SER A 218 15.14 9.07 13.35
N ASN A 219 15.25 8.80 14.66
CA ASN A 219 15.46 7.48 15.24
C ASN A 219 14.16 6.78 15.71
N LYS A 220 13.00 7.44 15.58
CA LYS A 220 11.70 6.85 15.94
C LYS A 220 11.03 6.24 14.72
N ILE A 221 10.45 5.05 14.91
CA ILE A 221 9.67 4.34 13.90
C ILE A 221 8.31 3.96 14.49
N ILE A 222 7.26 4.18 13.70
CA ILE A 222 5.88 3.88 14.10
C ILE A 222 5.27 2.97 13.03
N THR A 223 4.51 1.97 13.47
CA THR A 223 3.59 1.18 12.63
C THR A 223 2.18 1.28 13.18
N LYS A 224 1.17 1.19 12.29
CA LYS A 224 -0.24 1.29 12.64
C LYS A 224 -1.04 0.14 12.04
N PRO A 225 -0.95 -1.05 12.65
CA PRO A 225 -1.74 -2.19 12.18
C PRO A 225 -3.24 -1.97 12.35
N ILE A 226 -3.99 -2.48 11.37
CA ILE A 226 -5.45 -2.44 11.32
C ILE A 226 -5.95 -3.88 11.34
N ALA A 227 -6.91 -4.19 12.23
CA ALA A 227 -7.57 -5.51 12.28
C ALA A 227 -9.04 -5.24 12.15
N GLY A 228 -9.80 -4.55 11.97
CA GLY A 228 -11.26 -4.43 11.81
C GLY A 228 -11.67 -3.26 10.94
N THR A 229 -12.73 -3.47 10.21
CA THR A 229 -13.34 -2.39 9.42
C THR A 229 -14.86 -2.44 9.59
N LEU A 230 -15.44 -1.33 10.02
CA LEU A 230 -16.88 -1.18 10.15
C LEU A 230 -17.36 -0.04 9.24
N ARG A 231 -18.38 -0.30 8.42
CA ARG A 231 -18.99 0.70 7.57
C ARG A 231 -19.74 1.75 8.41
N LYS A 232 -19.46 3.02 8.14
CA LYS A 232 -20.13 4.14 8.80
C LYS A 232 -21.56 4.29 8.25
N ASN A 233 -22.50 4.51 9.13
CA ASN A 233 -23.87 4.93 8.83
C ASN A 233 -24.32 5.96 9.87
N ASN A 234 -25.48 6.56 9.68
CA ASN A 234 -25.99 7.61 10.56
C ASN A 234 -26.31 7.14 11.99
N LYS A 235 -26.36 5.82 12.24
CA LYS A 235 -26.70 5.23 13.56
C LYS A 235 -25.45 4.88 14.36
N ILE A 236 -24.26 4.83 13.72
CA ILE A 236 -23.01 4.39 14.34
C ILE A 236 -22.06 5.57 14.47
N ASN A 237 -21.74 5.93 15.71
CA ASN A 237 -20.69 6.86 16.06
C ASN A 237 -19.41 6.10 16.49
N LYS A 238 -18.33 6.84 16.74
CA LYS A 238 -17.03 6.28 17.12
C LYS A 238 -17.09 5.39 18.39
N ARG A 239 -17.91 5.75 19.39
CA ARG A 239 -18.11 4.98 20.62
C ARG A 239 -18.78 3.64 20.34
N LYS A 240 -19.86 3.65 19.55
CA LYS A 240 -20.57 2.42 19.14
C LYS A 240 -19.66 1.51 18.30
N ALA A 241 -18.86 2.09 17.40
CA ALA A 241 -17.89 1.33 16.61
C ALA A 241 -16.82 0.67 17.53
N LEU A 242 -16.32 1.37 18.52
CA LEU A 242 -15.38 0.79 19.50
C LEU A 242 -16.00 -0.37 20.27
N ASN A 243 -17.24 -0.20 20.75
CA ASN A 243 -17.96 -1.27 21.47
C ASN A 243 -18.20 -2.48 20.57
N PHE A 244 -18.56 -2.26 19.28
CA PHE A 244 -18.70 -3.34 18.32
C PHE A 244 -17.43 -4.16 18.15
N PHE A 245 -16.27 -3.51 17.99
CA PHE A 245 -15.00 -4.23 17.86
C PHE A 245 -14.59 -4.95 19.15
N LYS A 246 -14.77 -4.31 20.32
CA LYS A 246 -14.47 -4.93 21.62
C LYS A 246 -15.35 -6.13 21.94
N GLY A 247 -16.62 -6.11 21.50
CA GLY A 247 -17.57 -7.22 21.67
C GLY A 247 -17.38 -8.36 20.67
N ASN A 248 -16.45 -8.22 19.72
CA ASN A 248 -16.17 -9.26 18.72
C ASN A 248 -14.85 -9.96 19.06
N ASP A 249 -14.94 -11.13 19.69
CA ASP A 249 -13.77 -11.93 20.11
C ASP A 249 -12.84 -12.28 18.96
N LYS A 250 -13.38 -12.60 17.76
CA LYS A 250 -12.57 -12.90 16.58
C LYS A 250 -11.71 -11.71 16.17
N GLU A 251 -12.34 -10.52 16.04
CA GLU A 251 -11.63 -9.29 15.66
C GLU A 251 -10.58 -8.90 16.70
N THR A 252 -10.90 -9.06 17.99
CA THR A 252 -9.98 -8.76 19.10
C THR A 252 -8.79 -9.71 19.13
N LYS A 253 -8.99 -11.01 18.93
CA LYS A 253 -7.92 -12.03 18.86
C LYS A 253 -7.03 -11.79 17.64
N GLU A 254 -7.61 -11.53 16.46
CA GLU A 254 -6.84 -11.22 15.25
C GLU A 254 -6.03 -9.94 15.44
N HIS A 255 -6.61 -8.90 16.06
CA HIS A 255 -5.91 -7.65 16.33
C HIS A 255 -4.72 -7.85 17.27
N ASN A 256 -4.88 -8.59 18.37
CA ASN A 256 -3.80 -8.90 19.30
C ASN A 256 -2.64 -9.60 18.58
N MET A 257 -2.95 -10.63 17.79
CA MET A 257 -1.95 -11.36 17.03
C MET A 257 -1.18 -10.44 16.06
N ILE A 258 -1.87 -9.54 15.35
CA ILE A 258 -1.23 -8.60 14.42
C ILE A 258 -0.37 -7.60 15.19
N VAL A 259 -0.82 -7.09 16.33
CA VAL A 259 -0.04 -6.18 17.18
C VAL A 259 1.24 -6.86 17.67
N ASP A 260 1.18 -8.11 18.14
CA ASP A 260 2.36 -8.83 18.60
C ASP A 260 3.33 -9.14 17.47
N LEU A 261 2.82 -9.43 16.27
CA LEU A 261 3.64 -9.60 15.08
C LEU A 261 4.41 -8.33 14.72
N GLU A 262 3.74 -7.17 14.69
CA GLU A 262 4.37 -5.89 14.39
C GLU A 262 5.36 -5.46 15.50
N ARG A 263 5.08 -5.78 16.77
CA ARG A 263 6.03 -5.60 17.89
C ARG A 263 7.29 -6.45 17.70
N ASN A 264 7.13 -7.70 17.30
CA ASN A 264 8.26 -8.60 17.01
C ASN A 264 9.10 -8.07 15.85
N ASP A 265 8.48 -7.62 14.76
CA ASP A 265 9.19 -7.04 13.62
C ASP A 265 9.98 -5.78 14.02
N LEU A 266 9.40 -4.89 14.81
CA LEU A 266 10.08 -3.71 15.34
C LEU A 266 11.22 -4.08 16.29
N SER A 267 11.06 -5.09 17.13
CA SER A 267 12.07 -5.49 18.14
C SER A 267 13.39 -5.93 17.51
N ARG A 268 13.37 -6.44 16.28
CA ARG A 268 14.59 -6.83 15.55
C ARG A 268 15.50 -5.64 15.24
N ILE A 269 14.93 -4.45 15.01
CA ILE A 269 15.62 -3.24 14.57
C ILE A 269 15.67 -2.13 15.62
N CYS A 270 14.90 -2.23 16.69
CA CYS A 270 14.82 -1.24 17.74
C CYS A 270 15.66 -1.63 18.98
N ILE A 271 15.99 -0.64 19.78
CA ILE A 271 16.69 -0.82 21.07
C ILE A 271 15.82 -1.70 21.96
N PRO A 272 16.37 -2.71 22.65
CA PRO A 272 15.63 -3.53 23.60
C PRO A 272 14.86 -2.69 24.61
N GLY A 273 13.60 -3.03 24.90
CA GLY A 273 12.73 -2.29 25.81
C GLY A 273 12.12 -1.01 25.23
N SER A 274 12.54 -0.55 24.04
CA SER A 274 12.02 0.70 23.44
C SER A 274 10.73 0.51 22.63
N VAL A 275 10.35 -0.71 22.30
CA VAL A 275 9.13 -0.99 21.55
C VAL A 275 7.93 -0.94 22.50
N LYS A 276 7.05 0.04 22.26
CA LYS A 276 5.89 0.30 23.13
C LYS A 276 4.64 0.51 22.28
N ILE A 277 3.50 0.08 22.80
CA ILE A 277 2.20 0.43 22.23
C ILE A 277 1.88 1.86 22.72
N LEU A 278 1.85 2.82 21.79
CA LEU A 278 1.51 4.21 22.09
C LEU A 278 0.01 4.38 22.34
N LYS A 279 -0.79 3.69 21.55
CA LYS A 279 -2.23 3.70 21.64
C LYS A 279 -2.77 2.34 21.23
N GLU A 280 -3.49 1.72 22.13
CA GLU A 280 -4.03 0.39 21.94
C GLU A 280 -5.50 0.44 21.54
N LYS A 281 -5.90 -0.37 20.57
CA LYS A 281 -7.28 -0.70 20.25
C LYS A 281 -8.22 0.50 20.20
N TYR A 282 -7.88 1.51 19.41
CA TYR A 282 -8.71 2.69 19.21
C TYR A 282 -9.36 2.68 17.84
N VAL A 283 -10.42 3.48 17.70
CA VAL A 283 -11.13 3.64 16.42
C VAL A 283 -10.62 4.89 15.72
N GLU A 284 -10.12 4.71 14.50
CA GLU A 284 -9.94 5.80 13.55
C GLU A 284 -11.20 5.94 12.68
N GLU A 285 -11.73 7.16 12.64
CA GLU A 285 -12.94 7.49 11.89
C GLU A 285 -12.57 8.13 10.55
N TYR A 286 -13.12 7.57 9.47
CA TYR A 286 -12.99 8.09 8.11
C TYR A 286 -14.37 8.45 7.54
N LYS A 287 -14.40 9.05 6.39
CA LYS A 287 -15.64 9.54 5.77
C LYS A 287 -16.75 8.48 5.71
N HIS A 288 -16.39 7.22 5.40
CA HIS A 288 -17.34 6.15 5.13
C HIS A 288 -17.15 4.89 5.99
N LEU A 289 -16.15 4.89 6.86
CA LEU A 289 -15.81 3.70 7.65
C LEU A 289 -15.06 4.03 8.94
N PHE A 290 -15.08 3.08 9.86
CA PHE A 290 -14.27 3.05 11.07
C PHE A 290 -13.25 1.92 10.95
N HIS A 291 -12.02 2.19 11.37
CA HIS A 291 -10.98 1.17 11.51
C HIS A 291 -10.60 0.96 12.97
N TYR A 292 -10.40 -0.30 13.33
CA TYR A 292 -9.86 -0.70 14.63
C TYR A 292 -8.34 -0.78 14.53
N VAL A 293 -7.65 0.09 15.23
CA VAL A 293 -6.22 0.39 15.01
C VAL A 293 -5.47 0.32 16.33
N SER A 294 -4.21 -0.09 16.28
CA SER A 294 -3.23 0.19 17.32
C SER A 294 -2.04 0.96 16.75
N SER A 295 -1.33 1.69 17.57
CA SER A 295 -0.11 2.41 17.18
C SER A 295 1.05 1.92 18.02
N ILE A 296 2.11 1.43 17.37
CA ILE A 296 3.28 0.85 18.01
C ILE A 296 4.50 1.68 17.60
N GLN A 297 5.34 2.04 18.57
CA GLN A 297 6.55 2.82 18.34
C GLN A 297 7.76 2.10 18.88
N GLY A 298 8.89 2.24 18.17
CA GLY A 298 10.20 1.84 18.65
C GLY A 298 11.26 2.92 18.41
N THR A 299 12.39 2.81 19.11
CA THR A 299 13.59 3.62 18.88
C THR A 299 14.63 2.77 18.17
N ILE A 300 14.98 3.14 16.93
CA ILE A 300 15.88 2.36 16.07
C ILE A 300 17.29 2.33 16.65
N LYS A 301 17.95 1.16 16.60
CA LYS A 301 19.36 0.97 16.98
C LYS A 301 20.27 1.81 16.05
N LYS A 302 21.32 2.43 16.60
CA LYS A 302 22.22 3.34 15.89
C LYS A 302 22.84 2.77 14.60
N LYS A 303 23.13 1.47 14.56
CA LYS A 303 23.75 0.78 13.41
C LYS A 303 22.75 0.17 12.42
N THR A 304 21.44 0.42 12.57
CA THR A 304 20.41 -0.17 11.70
C THR A 304 20.39 0.52 10.35
N THR A 305 20.58 -0.25 9.28
CA THR A 305 20.53 0.24 7.90
C THR A 305 19.10 0.29 7.35
N LEU A 306 18.88 1.01 6.24
CA LEU A 306 17.61 0.96 5.51
C LEU A 306 17.22 -0.46 5.09
N LEU A 307 18.21 -1.26 4.67
CA LEU A 307 17.98 -2.66 4.31
C LEU A 307 17.47 -3.48 5.49
N ASN A 308 18.03 -3.27 6.70
CA ASN A 308 17.55 -3.95 7.90
C ASN A 308 16.08 -3.58 8.22
N ILE A 309 15.72 -2.30 8.08
CA ILE A 309 14.34 -1.83 8.30
C ILE A 309 13.39 -2.50 7.29
N ILE A 310 13.74 -2.49 6.00
CA ILE A 310 12.92 -3.10 4.95
C ILE A 310 12.77 -4.61 5.19
N LYS A 311 13.84 -5.33 5.45
CA LYS A 311 13.79 -6.78 5.73
C LYS A 311 12.96 -7.13 6.96
N SER A 312 13.01 -6.30 7.99
CA SER A 312 12.24 -6.54 9.21
C SER A 312 10.75 -6.29 9.00
N MET A 313 10.41 -5.15 8.41
CA MET A 313 9.03 -4.68 8.33
C MET A 313 8.28 -5.15 7.08
N MET A 314 8.97 -5.39 5.94
CA MET A 314 8.34 -5.67 4.66
C MET A 314 8.60 -7.11 4.16
N PRO A 315 7.59 -7.76 3.53
CA PRO A 315 6.20 -7.34 3.48
C PRO A 315 5.55 -7.35 4.87
N GLY A 316 4.49 -6.54 5.06
CA GLY A 316 3.80 -6.45 6.35
C GLY A 316 3.21 -7.78 6.79
N GLY A 317 3.39 -8.13 8.05
CA GLY A 317 2.91 -9.40 8.58
C GLY A 317 1.40 -9.51 8.59
N SER A 318 0.69 -8.41 8.79
CA SER A 318 -0.77 -8.32 8.76
C SER A 318 -1.40 -8.82 7.44
N VAL A 319 -0.67 -8.74 6.31
CA VAL A 319 -1.14 -9.13 4.97
C VAL A 319 -0.51 -10.40 4.43
N ILE A 320 0.42 -11.00 5.16
CA ILE A 320 1.07 -12.29 4.82
C ILE A 320 0.59 -13.38 5.76
N GLY A 321 0.86 -13.21 7.05
CA GLY A 321 0.61 -14.16 8.12
C GLY A 321 1.80 -14.32 9.06
N CYS A 322 1.71 -15.25 10.00
CA CYS A 322 2.65 -15.41 11.09
C CYS A 322 2.94 -16.90 11.39
N PRO A 323 4.21 -17.33 11.53
CA PRO A 323 5.46 -16.56 11.40
C PRO A 323 5.75 -16.15 9.94
N LYS A 324 6.25 -14.92 9.74
CA LYS A 324 6.39 -14.30 8.42
C LYS A 324 7.13 -15.18 7.39
N ILE A 325 8.35 -15.61 7.71
CA ILE A 325 9.20 -16.37 6.76
C ILE A 325 8.53 -17.69 6.37
N ARG A 326 8.09 -18.46 7.37
CA ARG A 326 7.43 -19.74 7.10
C ARG A 326 6.17 -19.59 6.27
N THR A 327 5.39 -18.57 6.56
CA THR A 327 4.17 -18.28 5.80
C THR A 327 4.48 -17.87 4.35
N LEU A 328 5.54 -17.09 4.10
CA LEU A 328 5.99 -16.76 2.75
C LEU A 328 6.42 -18.00 1.95
N GLU A 329 7.13 -18.96 2.59
CA GLU A 329 7.50 -20.24 1.97
C GLU A 329 6.26 -21.07 1.59
N LEU A 330 5.29 -21.17 2.49
CA LEU A 330 4.04 -21.88 2.25
C LEU A 330 3.24 -21.27 1.10
N LEU A 331 3.11 -19.93 1.06
CA LEU A 331 2.45 -19.20 -0.03
C LEU A 331 3.15 -19.44 -1.36
N ASN A 332 4.49 -19.35 -1.40
CA ASN A 332 5.27 -19.57 -2.62
C ASN A 332 5.10 -20.96 -3.21
N ASN A 333 4.79 -21.96 -2.38
CA ASN A 333 4.57 -23.33 -2.84
C ASN A 333 3.25 -23.51 -3.59
N LEU A 334 2.22 -22.73 -3.27
CA LEU A 334 0.87 -22.89 -3.81
C LEU A 334 0.40 -21.77 -4.72
N GLU A 335 0.87 -20.55 -4.53
CA GLU A 335 0.51 -19.44 -5.42
C GLU A 335 1.16 -19.63 -6.79
N LYS A 336 0.32 -19.68 -7.82
CA LYS A 336 0.75 -19.89 -9.23
C LYS A 336 0.98 -18.60 -9.99
N GLU A 337 0.70 -17.45 -9.40
CA GLU A 337 0.80 -16.14 -10.01
C GLU A 337 1.50 -15.15 -9.09
N ASP A 338 2.34 -14.30 -9.69
CA ASP A 338 3.02 -13.23 -8.97
C ASP A 338 2.01 -12.28 -8.32
N ARG A 339 2.25 -11.85 -7.08
CA ARG A 339 1.43 -10.82 -6.40
C ARG A 339 1.64 -9.43 -6.96
N ASN A 340 2.72 -9.19 -7.66
CA ASN A 340 3.11 -7.90 -8.23
C ASN A 340 3.19 -6.79 -7.16
N ILE A 341 2.30 -5.79 -7.25
CA ILE A 341 2.21 -4.73 -6.26
C ILE A 341 1.51 -5.15 -4.97
N PHE A 342 0.64 -6.17 -5.05
CA PHE A 342 -0.22 -6.56 -3.93
C PHE A 342 0.61 -7.08 -2.75
N THR A 343 0.35 -6.57 -1.56
CA THR A 343 1.12 -6.80 -0.34
C THR A 343 2.58 -6.30 -0.37
N GLY A 344 2.93 -5.54 -1.41
CA GLY A 344 4.12 -4.70 -1.42
C GLY A 344 3.93 -3.43 -0.59
N SER A 345 4.80 -2.44 -0.78
CA SER A 345 4.76 -1.18 -0.03
C SER A 345 5.02 0.01 -0.93
N PHE A 346 4.17 1.04 -0.85
CA PHE A 346 4.36 2.32 -1.53
C PHE A 346 4.70 3.40 -0.52
N GLY A 347 5.59 4.30 -0.90
CA GLY A 347 5.96 5.40 -0.02
C GLY A 347 7.16 6.20 -0.52
N TYR A 348 7.85 6.85 0.40
CA TYR A 348 9.05 7.62 0.10
C TYR A 348 10.18 7.37 1.10
N ILE A 349 11.41 7.64 0.65
CA ILE A 349 12.62 7.70 1.48
C ILE A 349 13.31 9.03 1.20
N LYS A 350 13.55 9.83 2.25
CA LYS A 350 14.31 11.07 2.20
C LYS A 350 15.82 10.81 2.38
N PHE A 351 16.67 11.73 1.92
CA PHE A 351 18.13 11.59 2.05
C PHE A 351 18.64 11.69 3.51
N ASN A 352 17.80 12.09 4.46
CA ASN A 352 18.08 11.96 5.90
C ASN A 352 17.62 10.62 6.50
N ASN A 353 17.23 9.65 5.67
CA ASN A 353 16.67 8.35 6.03
C ASN A 353 15.30 8.41 6.73
N ASP A 354 14.62 9.56 6.77
CA ASP A 354 13.20 9.57 7.11
C ASP A 354 12.41 8.90 5.99
N MET A 355 11.42 8.10 6.35
CA MET A 355 10.63 7.36 5.39
C MET A 355 9.21 7.14 5.87
N ARG A 356 8.30 7.00 4.90
CA ARG A 356 6.93 6.55 5.14
C ARG A 356 6.54 5.55 4.08
N PHE A 357 5.99 4.42 4.51
CA PHE A 357 5.48 3.36 3.64
C PHE A 357 4.15 2.83 4.13
N ASN A 358 3.25 2.61 3.19
CA ASN A 358 2.02 1.87 3.43
C ASN A 358 2.18 0.40 3.03
N ILE A 359 1.13 -0.39 3.27
CA ILE A 359 0.95 -1.70 2.63
C ILE A 359 0.09 -1.50 1.39
N ILE A 360 0.51 -2.02 0.23
CA ILE A 360 -0.28 -1.94 -1.00
C ILE A 360 -1.39 -2.98 -0.98
N ILE A 361 -2.57 -2.56 -0.55
CA ILE A 361 -3.83 -3.30 -0.57
C ILE A 361 -4.93 -2.39 -1.11
N ARG A 362 -6.07 -2.96 -1.48
CA ARG A 362 -7.18 -2.19 -2.08
C ARG A 362 -6.69 -1.34 -3.24
N SER A 363 -6.03 -1.98 -4.20
CA SER A 363 -5.33 -1.31 -5.29
C SER A 363 -5.66 -1.94 -6.64
N ILE A 364 -5.66 -1.08 -7.66
CA ILE A 364 -5.75 -1.45 -9.07
C ILE A 364 -4.35 -1.29 -9.67
N LEU A 365 -3.86 -2.31 -10.33
CA LEU A 365 -2.72 -2.23 -11.24
C LEU A 365 -3.24 -2.26 -12.67
N ASN A 366 -2.99 -1.23 -13.47
CA ASN A 366 -3.23 -1.24 -14.91
C ASN A 366 -1.88 -1.26 -15.65
N TYR A 367 -1.67 -2.30 -16.46
CA TYR A 367 -0.41 -2.54 -17.18
C TYR A 367 -0.68 -3.34 -18.46
N LYS A 368 -0.13 -2.92 -19.59
CA LYS A 368 -0.28 -3.59 -20.89
C LYS A 368 -1.75 -3.88 -21.27
N ASN A 369 -2.62 -2.90 -21.08
CA ASN A 369 -4.07 -3.00 -21.35
C ASN A 369 -4.80 -4.06 -20.51
N TYR A 370 -4.27 -4.40 -19.35
CA TYR A 370 -4.94 -5.23 -18.35
C TYR A 370 -5.05 -4.48 -17.02
N SER A 371 -6.18 -4.63 -16.38
CA SER A 371 -6.33 -4.23 -14.97
C SER A 371 -6.39 -5.46 -14.07
N GLU A 372 -5.66 -5.38 -12.97
CA GLU A 372 -5.63 -6.40 -11.92
C GLU A 372 -6.02 -5.77 -10.59
N VAL A 373 -6.99 -6.39 -9.91
CA VAL A 373 -7.36 -6.11 -8.52
C VAL A 373 -7.12 -7.37 -7.71
N SER A 374 -6.29 -7.28 -6.68
CA SER A 374 -5.99 -8.40 -5.79
C SER A 374 -6.59 -8.16 -4.40
N ALA A 375 -7.09 -9.23 -3.80
CA ALA A 375 -7.59 -9.23 -2.43
C ALA A 375 -7.19 -10.51 -1.71
N ALA A 376 -7.04 -10.45 -0.38
CA ALA A 376 -6.74 -11.62 0.43
C ALA A 376 -7.50 -11.58 1.75
N SER A 377 -8.00 -12.74 2.16
CA SER A 377 -8.58 -12.99 3.47
C SER A 377 -7.65 -13.83 4.33
N GLY A 378 -7.79 -13.70 5.65
CA GLY A 378 -6.94 -14.38 6.63
C GLY A 378 -7.52 -15.70 7.07
N VAL A 379 -6.87 -16.79 6.72
CA VAL A 379 -7.21 -18.12 7.23
C VAL A 379 -6.54 -18.28 8.59
N VAL A 380 -7.34 -18.56 9.59
CA VAL A 380 -6.98 -18.98 10.95
C VAL A 380 -7.68 -20.29 11.28
N LEU A 381 -7.44 -20.84 12.47
CA LEU A 381 -7.96 -22.15 12.87
C LEU A 381 -9.49 -22.27 12.72
N ASP A 382 -10.22 -21.22 13.10
CA ASP A 382 -11.69 -21.17 13.11
C ASP A 382 -12.29 -20.56 11.84
N SER A 383 -11.51 -20.39 10.78
CA SER A 383 -11.98 -19.83 9.51
C SER A 383 -12.82 -20.83 8.72
N ALA A 384 -13.85 -20.33 8.01
CA ALA A 384 -14.67 -21.11 7.08
C ALA A 384 -14.39 -20.69 5.63
N PRO A 385 -14.14 -21.65 4.71
CA PRO A 385 -13.65 -21.34 3.36
C PRO A 385 -14.59 -20.43 2.58
N LYS A 386 -15.90 -20.62 2.67
CA LYS A 386 -16.89 -19.81 1.96
C LYS A 386 -16.95 -18.37 2.47
N LYS A 387 -16.79 -18.17 3.79
CA LYS A 387 -16.73 -16.83 4.39
C LYS A 387 -15.49 -16.08 3.91
N GLU A 388 -14.32 -16.72 3.98
CA GLU A 388 -13.06 -16.10 3.57
C GLU A 388 -13.02 -15.81 2.05
N PHE A 389 -13.55 -16.71 1.22
CA PHE A 389 -13.67 -16.48 -0.21
C PHE A 389 -14.56 -15.27 -0.53
N ASN A 390 -15.70 -15.14 0.14
CA ASN A 390 -16.61 -14.00 -0.02
C ASN A 390 -15.98 -12.70 0.50
N GLU A 391 -15.20 -12.76 1.58
CA GLU A 391 -14.48 -11.60 2.12
C GLU A 391 -13.50 -11.01 1.10
N ASN A 392 -12.81 -11.86 0.31
CA ASN A 392 -11.97 -11.40 -0.79
C ASN A 392 -12.76 -10.57 -1.80
N TYR A 393 -13.97 -11.01 -2.18
CA TYR A 393 -14.82 -10.24 -3.07
C TYR A 393 -15.25 -8.90 -2.46
N ILE A 394 -15.67 -8.90 -1.18
CA ILE A 394 -16.07 -7.68 -0.47
C ILE A 394 -14.93 -6.67 -0.44
N LYS A 395 -13.69 -7.12 -0.19
CA LYS A 395 -12.49 -6.26 -0.20
C LYS A 395 -12.16 -5.68 -1.58
N ALA A 396 -12.47 -6.39 -2.66
CA ALA A 396 -12.25 -5.94 -4.03
C ALA A 396 -13.41 -5.08 -4.58
N LYS A 397 -14.63 -5.24 -4.07
CA LYS A 397 -15.89 -4.72 -4.62
C LYS A 397 -15.83 -3.25 -5.00
N SER A 398 -15.40 -2.38 -4.10
CA SER A 398 -15.33 -0.93 -4.34
C SER A 398 -14.40 -0.52 -5.49
N LEU A 399 -13.39 -1.34 -5.78
CA LEU A 399 -12.47 -1.12 -6.90
C LEU A 399 -13.06 -1.65 -8.21
N LEU A 400 -13.74 -2.80 -8.17
CA LEU A 400 -14.39 -3.38 -9.34
C LEU A 400 -15.55 -2.50 -9.81
N GLU A 401 -16.26 -1.84 -8.89
CA GLU A 401 -17.38 -0.94 -9.20
C GLU A 401 -16.93 0.36 -9.89
N LEU A 402 -15.65 0.75 -9.83
CA LEU A 402 -15.14 1.90 -10.57
C LEU A 402 -15.17 1.71 -12.08
N TYR A 403 -15.31 0.48 -12.55
CA TYR A 403 -15.36 0.11 -13.97
C TYR A 403 -16.78 0.07 -14.53
N LYS A 404 -17.77 0.34 -13.71
CA LYS A 404 -19.16 0.55 -14.11
C LYS A 404 -19.40 2.05 -14.33
#